data_8d6927dfe2ef9188d29483801d282926
#
_entry.id   8d6927dfe2ef9188d29483801d282926
#
_cell.length_a   1.000
_cell.length_b   1.000
_cell.length_c   1.000
_cell.angle_alpha   90.00
_cell.angle_beta   90.00
_cell.angle_gamma   90.00
#
_symmetry.space_group_name_H-M   'P 1'
#
loop_
_entity.id
_entity.type
_entity.pdbx_description
1 polymer ?
#
loop_
_entity_poly.entity_id
_entity_poly.type
_entity_poly.pdbx_seq_one_letter_code
_entity_poly.pdbx_strand_id
1 'polypeptide(L)'
;MPVQTVQALGALLIGGVFVFAGTEHFLKFGAMRDYLAAQKFPAPALMLAVGSAVEIIAGFLLAVGMARPFAAGALIIFTLATNLMLLRFWASEEPERQVLRNAFLINIAVIGGLLLAGTISMQLN
;
A
#
# COMPACT_ATOMS: atom_id res chain seq x y z
N MET A 1 -5.27 26.98 -9.10
CA MET A 1 -5.21 25.62 -9.62
C MET A 1 -6.56 24.95 -9.41
N PRO A 2 -7.14 24.35 -10.45
CA PRO A 2 -8.44 23.69 -10.29
C PRO A 2 -8.37 22.53 -9.29
N VAL A 3 -9.50 22.30 -8.62
CA VAL A 3 -9.61 21.19 -7.64
C VAL A 3 -9.24 19.86 -8.30
N GLN A 4 -9.69 19.63 -9.51
CA GLN A 4 -9.40 18.38 -10.22
C GLN A 4 -7.91 18.16 -10.42
N THR A 5 -7.16 19.21 -10.69
CA THR A 5 -5.72 19.10 -10.86
C THR A 5 -5.04 18.72 -9.55
N VAL A 6 -5.47 19.34 -8.44
CA VAL A 6 -4.92 19.03 -7.13
C VAL A 6 -5.24 17.58 -6.74
N GLN A 7 -6.48 17.16 -6.99
CA GLN A 7 -6.88 15.78 -6.73
C GLN A 7 -6.07 14.78 -7.56
N ALA A 8 -5.84 15.10 -8.84
CA ALA A 8 -5.05 14.24 -9.71
C ALA A 8 -3.59 14.13 -9.22
N LEU A 9 -3.03 15.24 -8.75
CA LEU A 9 -1.69 15.22 -8.17
C LEU A 9 -1.63 14.33 -6.93
N GLY A 10 -2.63 14.44 -6.05
CA GLY A 10 -2.71 13.60 -4.86
C GLY A 10 -2.78 12.12 -5.22
N ALA A 11 -3.62 11.76 -6.18
CA ALA A 11 -3.75 10.38 -6.63
C ALA A 11 -2.46 9.87 -7.27
N LEU A 12 -1.78 10.72 -8.04
CA LEU A 12 -0.50 10.39 -8.66
C LEU A 12 0.57 10.11 -7.61
N LEU A 13 0.63 10.94 -6.57
CA LEU A 13 1.62 10.75 -5.50
C LEU A 13 1.37 9.46 -4.74
N ILE A 14 0.13 9.22 -4.34
CA ILE A 14 -0.20 7.99 -3.60
C ILE A 14 0.02 6.76 -4.47
N GLY A 15 -0.54 6.75 -5.67
CA GLY A 15 -0.40 5.61 -6.58
C GLY A 15 1.05 5.38 -6.97
N GLY A 16 1.80 6.45 -7.20
CA GLY A 16 3.21 6.38 -7.56
C GLY A 16 4.07 5.73 -6.48
N VAL A 17 3.79 6.05 -5.21
CA VAL A 17 4.51 5.42 -4.09
C VAL A 17 4.25 3.92 -4.05
N PHE A 18 3.01 3.48 -4.28
CA PHE A 18 2.69 2.06 -4.32
C PHE A 18 3.40 1.35 -5.48
N VAL A 19 3.43 1.98 -6.65
CA VAL A 19 4.18 1.42 -7.80
C VAL A 19 5.66 1.28 -7.45
N PHE A 20 6.22 2.31 -6.83
CA PHE A 20 7.62 2.29 -6.41
C PHE A 20 7.88 1.16 -5.40
N ALA A 21 7.02 1.06 -4.38
CA ALA A 21 7.17 0.04 -3.33
C ALA A 21 7.06 -1.37 -3.90
N GLY A 22 6.06 -1.61 -4.75
CA GLY A 22 5.89 -2.93 -5.36
C GLY A 22 7.07 -3.30 -6.26
N THR A 23 7.58 -2.34 -7.01
CA THR A 23 8.76 -2.54 -7.85
C THR A 23 9.97 -2.89 -6.98
N GLU A 24 10.17 -2.17 -5.89
CA GLU A 24 11.27 -2.43 -4.96
C GLU A 24 11.18 -3.84 -4.37
N HIS A 25 9.96 -4.28 -4.04
CA HIS A 25 9.75 -5.64 -3.54
C HIS A 25 10.20 -6.69 -4.54
N PHE A 26 9.96 -6.48 -5.83
CA PHE A 26 10.45 -7.42 -6.84
C PHE A 26 11.97 -7.35 -7.02
N LEU A 27 12.55 -6.16 -6.91
CA LEU A 27 14.00 -6.00 -7.01
C LEU A 27 14.74 -6.66 -5.83
N LYS A 28 14.10 -6.67 -4.66
CA LYS A 28 14.66 -7.27 -3.45
C LYS A 28 13.91 -8.55 -3.06
N PHE A 29 13.44 -9.28 -4.06
CA PHE A 29 12.52 -10.39 -3.85
C PHE A 29 13.06 -11.44 -2.88
N GLY A 30 14.30 -11.85 -3.07
CA GLY A 30 14.91 -12.89 -2.23
C GLY A 30 14.94 -12.51 -0.75
N ALA A 31 15.41 -11.31 -0.43
CA ALA A 31 15.48 -10.85 0.95
C ALA A 31 14.09 -10.70 1.58
N MET A 32 13.14 -10.16 0.82
CA MET A 32 11.78 -9.96 1.30
C MET A 32 11.07 -11.30 1.51
N ARG A 33 11.23 -12.24 0.57
CA ARG A 33 10.70 -13.59 0.70
C ARG A 33 11.23 -14.27 1.96
N ASP A 34 12.55 -14.16 2.19
CA ASP A 34 13.18 -14.76 3.35
C ASP A 34 12.68 -14.16 4.65
N TYR A 35 12.42 -12.84 4.66
CA TYR A 35 11.82 -12.18 5.80
C TYR A 35 10.45 -12.75 6.11
N LEU A 36 9.59 -12.92 5.09
CA LEU A 36 8.27 -13.49 5.27
C LEU A 36 8.33 -14.94 5.75
N ALA A 37 9.28 -15.71 5.23
CA ALA A 37 9.48 -17.09 5.66
C ALA A 37 9.88 -17.14 7.14
N ALA A 38 10.74 -16.22 7.57
CA ALA A 38 11.16 -16.13 8.97
C ALA A 38 9.98 -15.78 9.90
N GLN A 39 8.99 -15.05 9.38
CA GLN A 39 7.76 -14.74 10.11
C GLN A 39 6.74 -15.87 10.04
N LYS A 40 7.12 -17.02 9.47
CA LYS A 40 6.31 -18.23 9.39
C LYS A 40 5.04 -18.10 8.55
N PHE A 41 5.07 -17.23 7.54
CA PHE A 41 3.95 -17.15 6.61
C PHE A 41 3.97 -18.32 5.64
N PRO A 42 2.80 -18.89 5.32
CA PRO A 42 2.71 -19.93 4.30
C PRO A 42 2.93 -19.31 2.92
N ALA A 43 3.59 -20.06 2.03
CA ALA A 43 3.83 -19.63 0.65
C ALA A 43 4.38 -18.19 0.55
N PRO A 44 5.53 -17.89 1.21
CA PRO A 44 6.03 -16.52 1.26
C PRO A 44 6.32 -15.92 -0.11
N ALA A 45 6.82 -16.71 -1.06
CA ALA A 45 7.07 -16.22 -2.42
C ALA A 45 5.78 -15.82 -3.12
N LEU A 46 4.72 -16.62 -2.97
CA LEU A 46 3.43 -16.32 -3.58
C LEU A 46 2.80 -15.07 -2.95
N MET A 47 2.83 -14.97 -1.62
CA MET A 47 2.32 -13.80 -0.90
C MET A 47 3.02 -12.52 -1.38
N LEU A 48 4.34 -12.58 -1.48
CA LEU A 48 5.13 -11.43 -1.90
C LEU A 48 4.84 -11.05 -3.35
N ALA A 49 4.77 -12.03 -4.25
CA ALA A 49 4.51 -11.78 -5.66
C ALA A 49 3.12 -11.17 -5.87
N VAL A 50 2.09 -11.75 -5.24
CA VAL A 50 0.71 -11.25 -5.37
C VAL A 50 0.58 -9.86 -4.75
N GLY A 51 1.11 -9.66 -3.55
CA GLY A 51 1.05 -8.36 -2.89
C GLY A 51 1.75 -7.27 -3.68
N SER A 52 2.94 -7.57 -4.19
CA SER A 52 3.70 -6.60 -4.98
C SER A 52 3.01 -6.29 -6.31
N ALA A 53 2.41 -7.30 -6.95
CA ALA A 53 1.64 -7.10 -8.17
C ALA A 53 0.42 -6.20 -7.92
N VAL A 54 -0.28 -6.41 -6.80
CA VAL A 54 -1.41 -5.55 -6.42
C VAL A 54 -0.93 -4.10 -6.24
N GLU A 55 0.19 -3.90 -5.55
CA GLU A 55 0.74 -2.56 -5.37
C GLU A 55 1.04 -1.87 -6.68
N ILE A 56 1.66 -2.57 -7.61
CA ILE A 56 2.03 -2.00 -8.91
C ILE A 56 0.80 -1.73 -9.75
N ILE A 57 -0.06 -2.72 -9.91
CA ILE A 57 -1.21 -2.61 -10.81
C ILE A 57 -2.22 -1.60 -10.27
N ALA A 58 -2.64 -1.76 -9.02
CA ALA A 58 -3.62 -0.85 -8.42
C ALA A 58 -3.05 0.55 -8.24
N GLY A 59 -1.76 0.64 -7.86
CA GLY A 59 -1.09 1.93 -7.75
C GLY A 59 -1.04 2.67 -9.08
N PHE A 60 -0.70 1.97 -10.15
CA PHE A 60 -0.68 2.56 -11.48
C PHE A 60 -2.07 3.04 -11.91
N LEU A 61 -3.09 2.20 -11.73
CA LEU A 61 -4.46 2.56 -12.10
C LEU A 61 -4.93 3.79 -11.32
N LEU A 62 -4.64 3.84 -10.03
CA LEU A 62 -4.98 4.99 -9.21
C LEU A 62 -4.27 6.25 -9.71
N ALA A 63 -2.99 6.13 -10.02
CA ALA A 63 -2.16 7.26 -10.45
C ALA A 63 -2.64 7.87 -11.76
N VAL A 64 -3.02 7.04 -12.73
CA VAL A 64 -3.45 7.51 -14.05
C VAL A 64 -4.95 7.78 -14.14
N GLY A 65 -5.70 7.50 -13.10
CA GLY A 65 -7.12 7.82 -13.07
C GLY A 65 -8.04 6.77 -13.67
N MET A 66 -7.62 5.51 -13.71
CA MET A 66 -8.42 4.41 -14.24
C MET A 66 -8.96 3.57 -13.10
N ALA A 67 -10.28 3.39 -13.07
CA ALA A 67 -10.96 2.55 -12.07
C ALA A 67 -10.53 2.90 -10.63
N ARG A 68 -10.42 4.18 -10.32
CA ARG A 68 -9.91 4.64 -9.01
C ARG A 68 -10.63 4.03 -7.80
N PRO A 69 -11.96 3.91 -7.77
CA PRO A 69 -12.60 3.31 -6.60
C PRO A 69 -12.14 1.88 -6.35
N PHE A 70 -12.00 1.09 -7.40
CA PHE A 70 -11.58 -0.31 -7.28
C PHE A 70 -10.08 -0.39 -6.94
N ALA A 71 -9.27 0.44 -7.59
CA ALA A 71 -7.83 0.48 -7.30
C ALA A 71 -7.58 0.90 -5.84
N ALA A 72 -8.24 1.96 -5.38
CA ALA A 72 -8.11 2.41 -4.01
C ALA A 72 -8.59 1.35 -3.03
N GLY A 73 -9.70 0.68 -3.34
CA GLY A 73 -10.22 -0.40 -2.50
C GLY A 73 -9.21 -1.54 -2.35
N ALA A 74 -8.59 -1.94 -3.46
CA ALA A 74 -7.57 -2.99 -3.43
C ALA A 74 -6.37 -2.57 -2.57
N LEU A 75 -5.92 -1.33 -2.71
CA LEU A 75 -4.79 -0.82 -1.93
C LEU A 75 -5.13 -0.67 -0.46
N ILE A 76 -6.36 -0.29 -0.12
CA ILE A 76 -6.82 -0.23 1.27
C ILE A 76 -6.77 -1.62 1.90
N ILE A 77 -7.30 -2.63 1.21
CA ILE A 77 -7.27 -4.00 1.71
C ILE A 77 -5.83 -4.46 1.89
N PHE A 78 -4.98 -4.19 0.91
CA PHE A 78 -3.55 -4.53 0.99
C PHE A 78 -2.88 -3.86 2.20
N THR A 79 -3.14 -2.58 2.41
CA THR A 79 -2.53 -1.81 3.50
C THR A 79 -3.02 -2.30 4.87
N LEU A 80 -4.32 -2.60 4.98
CA LEU A 80 -4.87 -3.18 6.21
C LEU A 80 -4.23 -4.54 6.50
N ALA A 81 -4.12 -5.38 5.49
CA ALA A 81 -3.50 -6.69 5.66
C ALA A 81 -2.05 -6.55 6.11
N THR A 82 -1.30 -5.63 5.51
CA THR A 82 0.09 -5.37 5.90
C THR A 82 0.18 -4.94 7.37
N ASN A 83 -0.69 -4.02 7.78
CA ASN A 83 -0.71 -3.56 9.16
C ASN A 83 -0.97 -4.69 10.15
N LEU A 84 -1.95 -5.54 9.85
CA LEU A 84 -2.35 -6.59 10.78
C LEU A 84 -1.44 -7.81 10.74
N MET A 85 -0.78 -8.06 9.62
CA MET A 85 0.05 -9.25 9.45
C MET A 85 1.54 -8.98 9.67
N LEU A 86 2.04 -7.82 9.26
CA LEU A 86 3.47 -7.52 9.28
C LEU A 86 3.87 -6.44 10.29
N LEU A 87 3.00 -5.50 10.58
CA LEU A 87 3.33 -4.36 11.44
C LEU A 87 2.71 -4.52 12.83
N ARG A 88 2.86 -5.70 13.40
CA ARG A 88 2.30 -6.04 14.71
C ARG A 88 3.20 -5.52 15.83
N PHE A 89 3.20 -4.21 16.02
CA PHE A 89 4.06 -3.58 17.02
C PHE A 89 3.72 -4.03 18.46
N TRP A 90 2.45 -4.39 18.70
CA TRP A 90 2.00 -4.85 20.02
C TRP A 90 2.61 -6.21 20.39
N ALA A 91 3.12 -6.96 19.41
CA ALA A 91 3.77 -8.25 19.63
C ALA A 91 5.30 -8.15 19.53
N SER A 92 5.83 -6.94 19.45
CA SER A 92 7.26 -6.71 19.27
C SER A 92 7.84 -5.93 20.46
N GLU A 93 9.15 -6.01 20.62
CA GLU A 93 9.87 -5.32 21.68
C GLU A 93 10.67 -4.15 21.10
N GLU A 94 11.06 -3.21 21.98
CA GLU A 94 11.90 -2.09 21.57
C GLU A 94 13.31 -2.58 21.16
N PRO A 95 13.99 -1.95 20.22
CA PRO A 95 13.59 -0.73 19.50
C PRO A 95 12.67 -0.99 18.29
N GLU A 96 12.50 -2.23 17.91
CA GLU A 96 11.73 -2.61 16.72
C GLU A 96 10.26 -2.19 16.83
N ARG A 97 9.69 -2.29 18.03
CA ARG A 97 8.32 -1.88 18.31
C ARG A 97 8.02 -0.47 17.82
N GLN A 98 8.94 0.47 18.08
CA GLN A 98 8.77 1.86 17.68
C GLN A 98 8.73 2.01 16.16
N VAL A 99 9.60 1.28 15.46
CA VAL A 99 9.65 1.30 14.00
C VAL A 99 8.34 0.78 13.40
N LEU A 100 7.87 -0.36 13.90
CA LEU A 100 6.63 -0.97 13.40
C LEU A 100 5.42 -0.11 13.74
N ARG A 101 5.39 0.49 14.92
CA ARG A 101 4.30 1.37 15.33
C ARG A 101 4.21 2.59 14.43
N ASN A 102 5.35 3.21 14.13
CA ASN A 102 5.37 4.37 13.25
C ASN A 102 4.86 4.03 11.84
N ALA A 103 5.31 2.91 11.30
CA ALA A 103 4.84 2.44 9.99
C ALA A 103 3.34 2.16 10.01
N PHE A 104 2.84 1.55 11.07
CA PHE A 104 1.42 1.25 11.25
C PHE A 104 0.59 2.54 11.20
N LEU A 105 1.03 3.55 11.96
CA LEU A 105 0.31 4.83 12.02
C LEU A 105 0.35 5.58 10.69
N ILE A 106 1.49 5.54 10.00
CA ILE A 106 1.61 6.13 8.67
C ILE A 106 0.65 5.45 7.70
N ASN A 107 0.51 4.13 7.78
CA ASN A 107 -0.40 3.40 6.91
C ASN A 107 -1.88 3.74 7.18
N ILE A 108 -2.22 4.11 8.41
CA ILE A 108 -3.57 4.62 8.70
C ILE A 108 -3.82 5.92 7.92
N ALA A 109 -2.83 6.81 7.90
CA ALA A 109 -2.94 8.04 7.13
C ALA A 109 -3.02 7.75 5.62
N VAL A 110 -2.28 6.75 5.15
CA VAL A 110 -2.34 6.32 3.75
C VAL A 110 -3.74 5.83 3.40
N ILE A 111 -4.37 5.05 4.29
CA ILE A 111 -5.75 4.58 4.07
C ILE A 111 -6.70 5.77 3.94
N GLY A 112 -6.54 6.79 4.80
CA GLY A 112 -7.33 8.02 4.68
C GLY A 112 -7.15 8.68 3.33
N GLY A 113 -5.91 8.79 2.86
CA GLY A 113 -5.62 9.32 1.53
C GLY A 113 -6.22 8.49 0.41
N LEU A 114 -6.21 7.16 0.55
CA LEU A 114 -6.80 6.25 -0.44
C LEU A 114 -8.31 6.40 -0.51
N LEU A 115 -8.97 6.59 0.63
CA LEU A 115 -10.40 6.84 0.65
C LEU A 115 -10.73 8.10 -0.13
N LEU A 116 -9.97 9.17 0.08
CA LEU A 116 -10.17 10.41 -0.66
C LEU A 116 -9.86 10.25 -2.15
N ALA A 117 -8.75 9.61 -2.48
CA ALA A 117 -8.36 9.42 -3.87
C ALA A 117 -9.35 8.54 -4.62
N GLY A 118 -9.88 7.51 -3.96
CA GLY A 118 -10.83 6.59 -4.57
C GLY A 118 -12.17 7.22 -4.87
N THR A 119 -12.52 8.32 -4.20
CA THR A 119 -13.80 8.98 -4.40
C THR A 119 -13.77 10.07 -5.47
N ILE A 120 -12.62 10.37 -6.03
CA ILE A 120 -12.50 11.44 -7.03
C ILE A 120 -13.44 11.23 -8.20
N SER A 121 -13.50 10.02 -8.74
CA SER A 121 -14.35 9.70 -9.88
C SER A 121 -15.81 9.50 -9.49
N MET A 122 -16.12 9.57 -8.19
CA MET A 122 -17.48 9.41 -7.67
C MET A 122 -18.14 10.73 -7.34
N GLN A 123 -17.47 11.84 -7.61
CA GLN A 123 -18.04 13.15 -7.34
C GLN A 123 -19.26 13.39 -8.22
N LEU A 124 -20.32 13.84 -7.58
CA LEU A 124 -21.56 14.21 -8.26
C LEU A 124 -21.58 15.71 -8.46
N ASN A 125 -22.03 16.12 -9.63
CA ASN A 125 -22.17 17.54 -9.96
C ASN A 125 -23.62 17.98 -9.76
#